data_4e51c3930b19a1ed1eaadc2f989e19f1
#
_entry.id   4e51c3930b19a1ed1eaadc2f989e19f1
#
_cell.length_a   1.000
_cell.length_b   1.000
_cell.length_c   1.000
_cell.angle_alpha   90.00
_cell.angle_beta   90.00
_cell.angle_gamma   90.00
#
_symmetry.space_group_name_H-M   'P 1'
#
loop_
_entity.id
_entity.type
_entity.pdbx_description
1 polymer ?
#
loop_
_entity_poly.entity_id
_entity_poly.type
_entity_poly.pdbx_seq_one_letter_code
_entity_poly.pdbx_strand_id
1 'polypeptide(L)'
;MLLALLTLLLSACGTLPPTAPQPASTAQPARDDGELAAIAKASTPPGGLSGFRLLPLGPYALDARLQLIRRAQHSLDLQYYVIADDATGRLLLRSLRDAAARGVRVRLLVDDLYTAHTDAMLRALADQPNVEVRLFNPFCCLRGSTLGRFAGSLGDLHRVNHRMHNKLLIADGLFAVAGGRNIGDEYFMLDMSSNFVDMDSLVAGALIAQLQHIFDQYWNSEVVYPVQAIVAAAVPAAQAMAEFERLSPVEHAPPELPPVDALGYGPVGEDLDAGRVGLIWASARAFTDPPNKRDKMSPEEAREMSVSKEVRMQIWAAEHELVITSPYLIPG
;
A
#
# COMPACT_ATOMS: atom_id res chain seq x y z
N MET A 1 -19.30 -29.54 -34.04
CA MET A 1 -18.26 -28.56 -34.31
C MET A 1 -18.35 -27.31 -33.42
N LEU A 2 -19.50 -26.63 -33.36
CA LEU A 2 -19.66 -25.41 -32.50
C LEU A 2 -19.45 -25.68 -31.00
N LEU A 3 -19.94 -26.83 -30.47
CA LEU A 3 -19.76 -27.22 -29.06
C LEU A 3 -18.29 -27.53 -28.73
N ALA A 4 -17.53 -28.15 -29.66
CA ALA A 4 -16.11 -28.42 -29.50
C ALA A 4 -15.26 -27.16 -29.60
N LEU A 5 -15.70 -26.15 -30.38
CA LEU A 5 -15.07 -24.83 -30.40
C LEU A 5 -15.35 -24.05 -29.12
N LEU A 6 -16.56 -24.18 -28.57
CA LEU A 6 -16.95 -23.56 -27.28
C LEU A 6 -16.20 -24.19 -26.10
N THR A 7 -15.98 -25.51 -26.12
CA THR A 7 -15.18 -26.18 -25.08
C THR A 7 -13.69 -25.86 -25.20
N LEU A 8 -13.15 -25.66 -26.40
CA LEU A 8 -11.77 -25.17 -26.60
C LEU A 8 -11.60 -23.72 -26.19
N LEU A 9 -12.62 -22.87 -26.35
CA LEU A 9 -12.60 -21.49 -25.86
C LEU A 9 -12.74 -21.42 -24.33
N LEU A 10 -13.43 -22.38 -23.70
CA LEU A 10 -13.54 -22.48 -22.24
C LEU A 10 -12.29 -23.10 -21.60
N SER A 11 -11.53 -23.92 -22.31
CA SER A 11 -10.23 -24.43 -21.82
C SER A 11 -9.07 -23.42 -21.97
N ALA A 12 -9.29 -22.33 -22.68
CA ALA A 12 -8.41 -21.16 -22.67
C ALA A 12 -8.63 -20.24 -21.44
N CYS A 13 -9.25 -20.74 -20.36
CA CYS A 13 -9.22 -20.10 -19.05
C CYS A 13 -7.77 -19.99 -18.64
N GLY A 14 -7.20 -18.79 -18.79
CA GLY A 14 -5.81 -18.52 -18.55
C GLY A 14 -5.44 -18.91 -17.13
N THR A 15 -4.47 -19.76 -17.00
CA THR A 15 -3.78 -20.00 -15.74
C THR A 15 -2.77 -18.87 -15.54
N LEU A 16 -2.52 -18.50 -14.29
CA LEU A 16 -1.40 -17.62 -13.99
C LEU A 16 -0.10 -18.24 -14.53
N PRO A 17 0.85 -17.43 -15.02
CA PRO A 17 2.14 -17.93 -15.42
C PRO A 17 2.78 -18.68 -14.23
N PRO A 18 3.56 -19.75 -14.50
CA PRO A 18 4.34 -20.38 -13.44
C PRO A 18 5.14 -19.30 -12.71
N THR A 19 5.06 -19.26 -11.39
CA THR A 19 5.90 -18.38 -10.59
C THR A 19 7.36 -18.78 -10.81
N ALA A 20 8.09 -18.00 -11.60
CA ALA A 20 9.53 -18.10 -11.53
C ALA A 20 9.93 -17.78 -10.08
N PRO A 21 10.82 -18.57 -9.45
CA PRO A 21 11.29 -18.26 -8.11
C PRO A 21 11.81 -16.81 -8.10
N GLN A 22 11.09 -15.93 -7.43
CA GLN A 22 11.55 -14.57 -7.22
C GLN A 22 12.59 -14.60 -6.11
N PRO A 23 13.76 -13.97 -6.27
CA PRO A 23 14.68 -13.85 -5.15
C PRO A 23 13.95 -13.13 -4.00
N ALA A 24 14.02 -13.71 -2.82
CA ALA A 24 13.49 -13.06 -1.62
C ALA A 24 14.19 -11.71 -1.43
N SER A 25 13.41 -10.68 -1.19
CA SER A 25 13.89 -9.31 -1.01
C SER A 25 13.35 -8.79 0.31
N THR A 26 14.22 -8.26 1.15
CA THR A 26 13.84 -7.74 2.46
C THR A 26 13.92 -6.22 2.51
N ALA A 27 13.23 -5.64 3.49
CA ALA A 27 13.35 -4.23 3.81
C ALA A 27 14.81 -3.86 4.09
N GLN A 28 15.23 -2.70 3.66
CA GLN A 28 16.54 -2.17 4.04
C GLN A 28 16.49 -1.75 5.51
N PRO A 29 17.52 -2.07 6.31
CA PRO A 29 17.60 -1.56 7.65
C PRO A 29 17.70 -0.02 7.63
N ALA A 30 17.15 0.61 8.66
CA ALA A 30 17.31 2.05 8.87
C ALA A 30 18.81 2.40 8.91
N ARG A 31 19.16 3.52 8.29
CA ARG A 31 20.53 4.06 8.28
C ARG A 31 20.57 5.32 9.13
N ASP A 32 21.76 5.64 9.63
CA ASP A 32 21.97 6.82 10.47
C ASP A 32 22.25 8.10 9.65
N ASP A 33 22.35 7.97 8.33
CA ASP A 33 22.58 9.06 7.39
C ASP A 33 21.27 9.49 6.71
N GLY A 34 21.20 10.75 6.35
CA GLY A 34 20.08 11.32 5.64
C GLY A 34 19.15 12.19 6.50
N GLU A 35 18.28 12.90 5.79
CA GLU A 35 17.36 13.87 6.39
C GLU A 35 16.37 13.20 7.37
N LEU A 36 15.70 12.12 6.93
CA LEU A 36 14.75 11.39 7.78
C LEU A 36 15.43 10.77 9.00
N ALA A 37 16.70 10.35 8.90
CA ALA A 37 17.44 9.83 10.04
C ALA A 37 17.71 10.91 11.10
N ALA A 38 18.11 12.11 10.67
CA ALA A 38 18.31 13.24 11.56
C ALA A 38 16.99 13.63 12.28
N ILE A 39 15.88 13.69 11.53
CA ILE A 39 14.56 14.00 12.08
C ILE A 39 14.08 12.91 13.05
N ALA A 40 14.21 11.65 12.68
CA ALA A 40 13.84 10.52 13.55
C ALA A 40 14.62 10.55 14.87
N LYS A 41 15.93 10.78 14.80
CA LYS A 41 16.80 10.91 15.98
C LYS A 41 16.38 12.09 16.87
N ALA A 42 16.06 13.24 16.28
CA ALA A 42 15.62 14.43 17.04
C ALA A 42 14.22 14.26 17.67
N SER A 43 13.38 13.39 17.08
CA SER A 43 12.01 13.15 17.52
C SER A 43 11.88 12.02 18.54
N THR A 44 12.79 11.03 18.54
CA THR A 44 12.67 9.78 19.30
C THR A 44 13.27 9.90 20.69
N PRO A 45 12.49 9.68 21.77
CA PRO A 45 13.03 9.59 23.12
C PRO A 45 13.75 8.24 23.32
N PRO A 46 14.64 8.14 24.32
CA PRO A 46 15.22 6.86 24.70
C PRO A 46 14.14 5.89 25.23
N GLY A 47 14.37 4.56 25.09
CA GLY A 47 13.50 3.57 25.73
C GLY A 47 12.77 2.63 24.77
N GLY A 48 13.03 2.66 23.45
CA GLY A 48 12.49 1.68 22.50
C GLY A 48 10.97 1.76 22.31
N LEU A 49 10.39 2.93 22.49
CA LEU A 49 8.96 3.19 22.28
C LEU A 49 8.65 3.43 20.79
N SER A 50 7.38 3.39 20.48
CA SER A 50 6.82 3.72 19.17
C SER A 50 6.09 5.06 19.26
N GLY A 51 6.35 5.95 18.31
CA GLY A 51 5.75 7.27 18.22
C GLY A 51 4.61 7.29 17.23
N PHE A 52 3.53 7.98 17.57
CA PHE A 52 2.32 8.08 16.77
C PHE A 52 1.84 9.51 16.66
N ARG A 53 1.37 9.87 15.45
CA ARG A 53 0.57 11.05 15.22
C ARG A 53 -0.60 10.68 14.35
N LEU A 54 -1.82 10.91 14.84
CA LEU A 54 -3.04 10.67 14.07
C LEU A 54 -3.15 11.68 12.92
N LEU A 55 -3.66 11.21 11.79
CA LEU A 55 -3.88 11.99 10.57
C LEU A 55 -5.39 11.92 10.22
N PRO A 56 -6.23 12.66 10.92
CA PRO A 56 -7.69 12.61 10.74
C PRO A 56 -8.12 13.21 9.41
N LEU A 57 -7.40 14.24 8.92
CA LEU A 57 -7.74 14.91 7.66
C LEU A 57 -7.05 14.24 6.47
N GLY A 58 -7.83 13.99 5.41
CA GLY A 58 -7.33 13.46 4.15
C GLY A 58 -6.16 14.25 3.57
N PRO A 59 -6.27 15.58 3.40
CA PRO A 59 -5.17 16.41 2.92
C PRO A 59 -3.87 16.26 3.71
N TYR A 60 -3.94 16.17 5.04
CA TYR A 60 -2.75 15.95 5.89
C TYR A 60 -2.16 14.55 5.73
N ALA A 61 -3.04 13.56 5.54
CA ALA A 61 -2.61 12.19 5.30
C ALA A 61 -1.92 12.02 3.92
N LEU A 62 -2.34 12.80 2.92
CA LEU A 62 -1.66 12.87 1.62
C LEU A 62 -0.33 13.61 1.74
N ASP A 63 -0.31 14.79 2.39
CA ASP A 63 0.90 15.55 2.65
C ASP A 63 1.97 14.67 3.34
N ALA A 64 1.62 14.00 4.42
CA ALA A 64 2.53 13.10 5.12
C ALA A 64 3.20 12.08 4.18
N ARG A 65 2.42 11.44 3.29
CA ARG A 65 2.96 10.49 2.31
C ARG A 65 3.91 11.15 1.32
N LEU A 66 3.50 12.27 0.72
CA LEU A 66 4.31 12.96 -0.27
C LEU A 66 5.59 13.52 0.34
N GLN A 67 5.53 14.05 1.55
CA GLN A 67 6.69 14.57 2.27
C GLN A 67 7.70 13.48 2.60
N LEU A 68 7.24 12.31 3.07
CA LEU A 68 8.11 11.17 3.30
C LEU A 68 8.75 10.65 2.01
N ILE A 69 7.98 10.54 0.90
CA ILE A 69 8.51 10.12 -0.39
C ILE A 69 9.56 11.10 -0.92
N ARG A 70 9.33 12.41 -0.76
CA ARG A 70 10.29 13.43 -1.21
C ARG A 70 11.60 13.38 -0.46
N ARG A 71 11.57 13.10 0.85
CA ARG A 71 12.75 13.10 1.74
C ARG A 71 13.44 11.75 1.83
N ALA A 72 12.80 10.69 1.41
CA ALA A 72 13.43 9.37 1.37
C ALA A 72 14.70 9.39 0.51
N GLN A 73 15.77 8.80 1.03
CA GLN A 73 17.09 8.74 0.39
C GLN A 73 17.56 7.32 0.13
N HIS A 74 16.98 6.32 0.78
CA HIS A 74 17.44 4.94 0.70
C HIS A 74 16.37 3.98 0.19
N SER A 75 15.19 3.97 0.81
CA SER A 75 14.15 3.01 0.47
C SER A 75 12.73 3.50 0.71
N LEU A 76 11.82 3.05 -0.13
CA LEU A 76 10.38 3.22 0.00
C LEU A 76 9.73 1.85 -0.19
N ASP A 77 8.98 1.39 0.83
CA ASP A 77 8.20 0.17 0.78
C ASP A 77 6.72 0.54 0.93
N LEU A 78 5.92 0.26 -0.12
CA LEU A 78 4.51 0.63 -0.16
C LEU A 78 3.63 -0.59 -0.39
N GLN A 79 2.52 -0.67 0.33
CA GLN A 79 1.53 -1.73 0.21
C GLN A 79 0.12 -1.12 0.23
N TYR A 80 -0.65 -1.29 -0.85
CA TYR A 80 -1.98 -0.71 -0.99
C TYR A 80 -2.99 -1.67 -1.61
N TYR A 81 -4.24 -1.60 -1.15
CA TYR A 81 -5.36 -2.30 -1.73
C TYR A 81 -5.84 -1.63 -3.02
N VAL A 82 -5.94 -0.30 -3.02
CA VAL A 82 -6.31 0.49 -4.19
C VAL A 82 -5.29 1.60 -4.43
N ILE A 83 -4.87 1.73 -5.68
CA ILE A 83 -4.27 2.94 -6.26
C ILE A 83 -5.14 3.28 -7.47
N ALA A 84 -5.95 4.33 -7.35
CA ALA A 84 -6.91 4.73 -8.37
C ALA A 84 -6.23 5.41 -9.57
N ASP A 85 -6.88 5.37 -10.72
CA ASP A 85 -6.45 6.12 -11.91
C ASP A 85 -7.06 7.53 -11.89
N ASP A 86 -6.70 8.31 -10.88
CA ASP A 86 -7.15 9.68 -10.65
C ASP A 86 -5.96 10.61 -10.34
N ALA A 87 -6.23 11.86 -9.98
CA ALA A 87 -5.19 12.84 -9.72
C ALA A 87 -4.26 12.39 -8.58
N THR A 88 -4.81 11.89 -7.47
CA THR A 88 -4.03 11.43 -6.31
C THR A 88 -3.19 10.20 -6.64
N GLY A 89 -3.77 9.20 -7.31
CA GLY A 89 -3.05 7.98 -7.68
C GLY A 89 -1.88 8.30 -8.63
N ARG A 90 -2.11 9.13 -9.64
CA ARG A 90 -1.08 9.57 -10.59
C ARG A 90 0.01 10.39 -9.91
N LEU A 91 -0.35 11.28 -8.98
CA LEU A 91 0.61 12.06 -8.18
C LEU A 91 1.51 11.16 -7.33
N LEU A 92 0.94 10.16 -6.66
CA LEU A 92 1.74 9.20 -5.88
C LEU A 92 2.71 8.43 -6.78
N LEU A 93 2.21 7.82 -7.88
CA LEU A 93 3.06 7.04 -8.78
C LEU A 93 4.20 7.89 -9.38
N ARG A 94 3.91 9.16 -9.72
CA ARG A 94 4.95 10.10 -10.14
C ARG A 94 5.97 10.36 -9.05
N SER A 95 5.52 10.60 -7.81
CA SER A 95 6.42 10.85 -6.69
C SER A 95 7.36 9.67 -6.42
N LEU A 96 6.88 8.43 -6.61
CA LEU A 96 7.69 7.22 -6.52
C LEU A 96 8.73 7.13 -7.67
N ARG A 97 8.33 7.46 -8.90
CA ARG A 97 9.26 7.55 -10.03
C ARG A 97 10.35 8.58 -9.77
N ASP A 98 9.99 9.75 -9.24
CA ASP A 98 10.94 10.82 -8.94
C ASP A 98 11.91 10.40 -7.80
N ALA A 99 11.42 9.68 -6.79
CA ALA A 99 12.27 9.11 -5.75
C ALA A 99 13.26 8.08 -6.33
N ALA A 100 12.79 7.17 -7.20
CA ALA A 100 13.64 6.19 -7.88
C ALA A 100 14.71 6.85 -8.76
N ALA A 101 14.38 7.95 -9.44
CA ALA A 101 15.33 8.75 -10.23
C ALA A 101 16.43 9.38 -9.36
N ARG A 102 16.17 9.63 -8.07
CA ARG A 102 17.18 10.06 -7.08
C ARG A 102 18.04 8.90 -6.55
N GLY A 103 17.75 7.66 -6.92
CA GLY A 103 18.47 6.46 -6.48
C GLY A 103 17.81 5.72 -5.33
N VAL A 104 16.62 6.13 -4.89
CA VAL A 104 15.86 5.47 -3.84
C VAL A 104 15.33 4.12 -4.35
N ARG A 105 15.52 3.04 -3.57
CA ARG A 105 14.89 1.75 -3.88
C ARG A 105 13.41 1.81 -3.57
N VAL A 106 12.56 1.52 -4.55
CA VAL A 106 11.10 1.52 -4.42
C VAL A 106 10.56 0.11 -4.59
N ARG A 107 9.83 -0.40 -3.58
CA ARG A 107 9.02 -1.61 -3.68
C ARG A 107 7.56 -1.23 -3.51
N LEU A 108 6.76 -1.50 -4.53
CA LEU A 108 5.32 -1.23 -4.54
C LEU A 108 4.54 -2.53 -4.68
N LEU A 109 3.77 -2.90 -3.66
CA LEU A 109 2.86 -4.03 -3.66
C LEU A 109 1.41 -3.53 -3.73
N VAL A 110 0.68 -3.94 -4.76
CA VAL A 110 -0.71 -3.54 -4.99
C VAL A 110 -1.59 -4.77 -5.10
N ASP A 111 -2.76 -4.75 -4.46
CA ASP A 111 -3.79 -5.76 -4.72
C ASP A 111 -4.35 -5.60 -6.13
N ASP A 112 -4.49 -6.71 -6.87
CA ASP A 112 -4.83 -6.65 -8.29
C ASP A 112 -6.32 -6.41 -8.57
N LEU A 113 -7.18 -6.28 -7.56
CA LEU A 113 -8.62 -6.17 -7.79
C LEU A 113 -9.00 -4.90 -8.57
N TYR A 114 -8.39 -3.78 -8.23
CA TYR A 114 -8.75 -2.47 -8.77
C TYR A 114 -7.71 -1.87 -9.74
N THR A 115 -6.76 -2.67 -10.24
CA THR A 115 -5.71 -2.17 -11.15
C THR A 115 -6.12 -2.14 -12.63
N ALA A 116 -7.38 -2.40 -12.99
CA ALA A 116 -7.81 -2.50 -14.38
C ALA A 116 -7.44 -1.28 -15.26
N HIS A 117 -7.42 -0.09 -14.68
CA HIS A 117 -7.08 1.15 -15.39
C HIS A 117 -5.65 1.64 -15.12
N THR A 118 -4.99 1.11 -14.08
CA THR A 118 -3.62 1.49 -13.70
C THR A 118 -2.54 0.53 -14.19
N ASP A 119 -2.91 -0.60 -14.80
CA ASP A 119 -1.97 -1.64 -15.28
C ASP A 119 -0.82 -1.06 -16.11
N ALA A 120 -1.12 -0.19 -17.07
CA ALA A 120 -0.11 0.40 -17.95
C ALA A 120 0.87 1.30 -17.20
N MET A 121 0.37 2.11 -16.25
CA MET A 121 1.20 2.98 -15.43
C MET A 121 2.07 2.19 -14.45
N LEU A 122 1.51 1.17 -13.80
CA LEU A 122 2.26 0.28 -12.92
C LEU A 122 3.36 -0.47 -13.67
N ARG A 123 3.06 -0.90 -14.90
CA ARG A 123 4.03 -1.57 -15.77
C ARG A 123 5.15 -0.61 -16.20
N ALA A 124 4.82 0.63 -16.62
CA ALA A 124 5.80 1.64 -17.00
C ALA A 124 6.70 2.05 -15.82
N LEU A 125 6.10 2.18 -14.62
CA LEU A 125 6.84 2.47 -13.40
C LEU A 125 7.83 1.35 -13.06
N ALA A 126 7.42 0.08 -13.22
CA ALA A 126 8.26 -1.09 -12.95
C ALA A 126 9.42 -1.27 -13.94
N ASP A 127 9.41 -0.58 -15.08
CA ASP A 127 10.52 -0.56 -16.04
C ASP A 127 11.60 0.47 -15.67
N GLN A 128 11.37 1.27 -14.60
CA GLN A 128 12.36 2.23 -14.13
C GLN A 128 13.42 1.56 -13.27
N PRO A 129 14.69 2.00 -13.36
CA PRO A 129 15.72 1.58 -12.42
C PRO A 129 15.28 1.83 -10.96
N ASN A 130 15.69 0.94 -10.08
CA ASN A 130 15.40 0.99 -8.64
C ASN A 130 13.92 0.80 -8.25
N VAL A 131 13.03 0.43 -9.19
CA VAL A 131 11.61 0.19 -8.91
C VAL A 131 11.26 -1.27 -9.14
N GLU A 132 10.63 -1.87 -8.12
CA GLU A 132 9.95 -3.15 -8.24
C GLU A 132 8.46 -2.95 -7.94
N VAL A 133 7.59 -3.38 -8.87
CA VAL A 133 6.14 -3.40 -8.66
C VAL A 133 5.67 -4.83 -8.70
N ARG A 134 4.94 -5.25 -7.66
CA ARG A 134 4.33 -6.57 -7.57
C ARG A 134 2.82 -6.47 -7.36
N LEU A 135 2.11 -7.45 -7.92
CA LEU A 135 0.66 -7.59 -7.79
C LEU A 135 0.35 -8.73 -6.82
N PHE A 136 -0.47 -8.44 -5.81
CA PHE A 136 -0.97 -9.44 -4.88
C PHE A 136 -2.15 -10.18 -5.50
N ASN A 137 -2.05 -11.49 -5.56
CA ASN A 137 -3.08 -12.43 -6.00
C ASN A 137 -3.75 -12.01 -7.33
N PRO A 138 -2.97 -11.89 -8.44
CA PRO A 138 -3.44 -11.27 -9.65
C PRO A 138 -4.47 -12.10 -10.42
N PHE A 139 -5.30 -11.42 -11.20
CA PHE A 139 -6.12 -12.03 -12.20
C PHE A 139 -5.29 -12.42 -13.42
N CYS A 140 -5.56 -13.59 -14.00
CA CYS A 140 -4.77 -14.12 -15.12
C CYS A 140 -5.00 -13.37 -16.44
N CYS A 141 -6.21 -12.92 -16.72
CA CYS A 141 -6.65 -12.58 -18.07
C CYS A 141 -7.81 -11.59 -18.08
N LEU A 142 -8.22 -11.15 -19.29
CA LEU A 142 -9.30 -10.19 -19.53
C LEU A 142 -9.16 -8.91 -18.68
N ARG A 143 -7.93 -8.42 -18.57
CA ARG A 143 -7.52 -7.38 -17.61
C ARG A 143 -8.10 -5.99 -17.88
N GLY A 144 -8.67 -5.75 -19.06
CA GLY A 144 -9.20 -4.43 -19.46
C GLY A 144 -10.42 -3.92 -18.70
N SER A 145 -11.04 -4.76 -17.84
CA SER A 145 -12.13 -4.35 -16.97
C SER A 145 -12.26 -5.29 -15.76
N THR A 146 -12.83 -4.79 -14.66
CA THR A 146 -13.08 -5.59 -13.46
C THR A 146 -14.01 -6.78 -13.76
N LEU A 147 -15.08 -6.56 -14.53
CA LEU A 147 -15.99 -7.64 -14.94
C LEU A 147 -15.27 -8.71 -15.78
N GLY A 148 -14.42 -8.29 -16.71
CA GLY A 148 -13.61 -9.19 -17.54
C GLY A 148 -12.69 -10.06 -16.69
N ARG A 149 -12.00 -9.46 -15.70
CA ARG A 149 -11.12 -10.19 -14.76
C ARG A 149 -11.86 -11.29 -14.01
N PHE A 150 -13.04 -11.01 -13.46
CA PHE A 150 -13.86 -12.03 -12.81
C PHE A 150 -14.34 -13.11 -13.80
N ALA A 151 -14.81 -12.73 -15.00
CA ALA A 151 -15.23 -13.68 -16.03
C ALA A 151 -14.08 -14.60 -16.45
N GLY A 152 -12.87 -14.08 -16.61
CA GLY A 152 -11.68 -14.87 -16.93
C GLY A 152 -11.18 -15.77 -15.79
N SER A 153 -11.67 -15.56 -14.57
CA SER A 153 -11.23 -16.28 -13.36
C SER A 153 -12.33 -17.13 -12.73
N LEU A 154 -13.43 -17.43 -13.47
CA LEU A 154 -14.55 -18.22 -12.94
C LEU A 154 -14.15 -19.60 -12.41
N GLY A 155 -13.09 -20.22 -12.97
CA GLY A 155 -12.54 -21.48 -12.48
C GLY A 155 -11.69 -21.36 -11.21
N ASP A 156 -11.40 -20.15 -10.74
CA ASP A 156 -10.45 -19.87 -9.64
C ASP A 156 -10.99 -18.82 -8.64
N LEU A 157 -12.31 -18.77 -8.49
CA LEU A 157 -13.00 -17.78 -7.64
C LEU A 157 -12.54 -17.84 -6.18
N HIS A 158 -12.19 -19.04 -5.68
CA HIS A 158 -11.70 -19.20 -4.32
C HIS A 158 -10.41 -18.40 -4.09
N ARG A 159 -9.45 -18.49 -5.00
CA ARG A 159 -8.20 -17.75 -4.95
C ARG A 159 -8.46 -16.26 -5.11
N VAL A 160 -9.17 -15.83 -6.17
CA VAL A 160 -9.34 -14.40 -6.47
C VAL A 160 -10.20 -13.65 -5.43
N ASN A 161 -10.89 -14.34 -4.54
CA ASN A 161 -11.59 -13.71 -3.40
C ASN A 161 -10.66 -13.41 -2.21
N HIS A 162 -9.42 -13.88 -2.24
CA HIS A 162 -8.44 -13.57 -1.21
C HIS A 162 -7.73 -12.27 -1.57
N ARG A 163 -8.04 -11.18 -0.85
CA ARG A 163 -7.52 -9.83 -1.14
C ARG A 163 -6.66 -9.31 0.00
N MET A 164 -5.70 -8.47 -0.34
CA MET A 164 -4.83 -7.77 0.58
C MET A 164 -5.41 -6.39 0.88
N HIS A 165 -5.93 -6.19 2.08
CA HIS A 165 -6.56 -4.92 2.46
C HIS A 165 -5.63 -3.96 3.22
N ASN A 166 -4.33 -4.22 3.24
CA ASN A 166 -3.33 -3.42 3.94
C ASN A 166 -3.08 -2.08 3.23
N LYS A 167 -2.78 -1.03 4.01
CA LYS A 167 -2.39 0.29 3.53
C LYS A 167 -1.23 0.78 4.36
N LEU A 168 -0.04 0.79 3.75
CA LEU A 168 1.21 1.04 4.43
C LEU A 168 2.19 1.74 3.47
N LEU A 169 2.89 2.73 3.96
CA LEU A 169 4.05 3.34 3.35
C LEU A 169 5.16 3.40 4.40
N ILE A 170 6.35 2.91 4.08
CA ILE A 170 7.52 3.01 4.95
C ILE A 170 8.62 3.75 4.18
N ALA A 171 9.22 4.76 4.79
CA ALA A 171 10.32 5.55 4.23
C ALA A 171 11.60 5.35 5.05
N ASP A 172 12.67 4.94 4.38
CA ASP A 172 14.03 4.69 4.89
C ASP A 172 14.09 3.77 6.13
N GLY A 173 13.01 3.00 6.41
CA GLY A 173 12.91 2.20 7.63
C GLY A 173 12.82 3.04 8.92
N LEU A 174 12.45 4.31 8.82
CA LEU A 174 12.45 5.29 9.93
C LEU A 174 11.06 5.82 10.25
N PHE A 175 10.27 6.13 9.22
CA PHE A 175 8.90 6.60 9.34
C PHE A 175 7.96 5.74 8.51
N ALA A 176 6.72 5.63 8.98
CA ALA A 176 5.66 5.00 8.19
C ALA A 176 4.36 5.80 8.28
N VAL A 177 3.51 5.65 7.25
CA VAL A 177 2.09 5.99 7.32
C VAL A 177 1.31 4.69 7.18
N ALA A 178 0.49 4.39 8.19
CA ALA A 178 -0.38 3.22 8.23
C ALA A 178 -1.80 3.62 8.62
N GLY A 179 -2.82 2.99 8.01
CA GLY A 179 -4.20 3.32 8.34
C GLY A 179 -5.22 2.73 7.38
N GLY A 180 -6.35 3.40 7.25
CA GLY A 180 -7.49 2.93 6.45
C GLY A 180 -7.54 3.48 5.03
N ARG A 181 -6.87 4.61 4.72
CA ARG A 181 -6.97 5.26 3.41
C ARG A 181 -6.21 4.52 2.32
N ASN A 182 -6.92 4.19 1.24
CA ASN A 182 -6.29 3.85 -0.03
C ASN A 182 -5.76 5.12 -0.73
N ILE A 183 -5.27 4.97 -1.95
CA ILE A 183 -4.78 6.07 -2.79
C ILE A 183 -5.82 6.35 -3.89
N GLY A 184 -6.50 7.46 -3.75
CA GLY A 184 -7.53 7.94 -4.67
C GLY A 184 -8.15 9.23 -4.14
N ASP A 185 -8.70 10.06 -5.03
CA ASP A 185 -9.23 11.39 -4.73
C ASP A 185 -10.29 11.35 -3.62
N GLU A 186 -11.12 10.30 -3.61
CA GLU A 186 -12.18 10.09 -2.60
C GLU A 186 -11.66 9.89 -1.16
N TYR A 187 -10.40 9.46 -0.97
CA TYR A 187 -9.80 9.28 0.35
C TYR A 187 -9.13 10.54 0.90
N PHE A 188 -8.91 11.54 0.03
CA PHE A 188 -8.19 12.76 0.37
C PHE A 188 -9.01 14.04 0.23
N MET A 189 -10.34 13.92 0.19
CA MET A 189 -11.30 15.01 0.10
C MET A 189 -11.22 15.79 -1.22
N LEU A 190 -10.84 15.13 -2.30
CA LEU A 190 -10.65 15.72 -3.64
C LEU A 190 -11.74 15.29 -4.63
N ASP A 191 -12.57 14.30 -4.30
CA ASP A 191 -13.69 13.91 -5.15
C ASP A 191 -14.87 14.88 -4.99
N MET A 192 -15.50 15.26 -6.12
CA MET A 192 -16.60 16.23 -6.12
C MET A 192 -17.97 15.62 -5.74
N SER A 193 -18.05 14.28 -5.72
CA SER A 193 -19.32 13.56 -5.51
C SER A 193 -19.42 12.91 -4.13
N SER A 194 -18.35 12.26 -3.69
CA SER A 194 -18.33 11.54 -2.41
C SER A 194 -16.92 11.37 -1.88
N ASN A 195 -16.74 11.54 -0.57
CA ASN A 195 -15.45 11.34 0.07
C ASN A 195 -15.56 10.41 1.26
N PHE A 196 -14.58 9.57 1.46
CA PHE A 196 -14.48 8.70 2.63
C PHE A 196 -13.86 9.43 3.82
N VAL A 197 -14.45 9.24 4.99
CA VAL A 197 -13.83 9.64 6.26
C VAL A 197 -13.10 8.43 6.82
N ASP A 198 -11.81 8.56 7.01
CA ASP A 198 -10.96 7.48 7.50
C ASP A 198 -9.83 8.03 8.39
N MET A 199 -9.05 7.18 9.01
CA MET A 199 -7.99 7.55 9.93
C MET A 199 -6.68 6.86 9.53
N ASP A 200 -5.61 7.66 9.44
CA ASP A 200 -4.25 7.17 9.33
C ASP A 200 -3.41 7.61 10.53
N SER A 201 -2.25 7.04 10.65
CA SER A 201 -1.24 7.41 11.64
C SER A 201 0.13 7.52 10.98
N LEU A 202 0.84 8.61 11.27
CA LEU A 202 2.27 8.68 11.09
C LEU A 202 2.93 7.94 12.26
N VAL A 203 3.87 7.06 11.94
CA VAL A 203 4.52 6.14 12.89
C VAL A 203 6.03 6.31 12.81
N ALA A 204 6.70 6.24 13.97
CA ALA A 204 8.16 6.18 14.06
C ALA A 204 8.61 5.26 15.21
N GLY A 205 9.90 4.96 15.29
CA GLY A 205 10.48 4.20 16.40
C GLY A 205 10.31 2.69 16.27
N ALA A 206 10.17 1.99 17.40
CA ALA A 206 10.32 0.53 17.48
C ALA A 206 9.33 -0.28 16.60
N LEU A 207 8.13 0.27 16.34
CA LEU A 207 7.11 -0.43 15.54
C LEU A 207 7.52 -0.59 14.07
N ILE A 208 8.41 0.27 13.56
CA ILE A 208 8.81 0.25 12.14
C ILE A 208 9.37 -1.12 11.74
N ALA A 209 10.19 -1.74 12.58
CA ALA A 209 10.75 -3.06 12.29
C ALA A 209 9.66 -4.15 12.15
N GLN A 210 8.59 -4.07 12.94
CA GLN A 210 7.44 -4.99 12.80
C GLN A 210 6.67 -4.72 11.51
N LEU A 211 6.47 -3.46 11.14
CA LEU A 211 5.80 -3.08 9.88
C LEU A 211 6.62 -3.52 8.66
N GLN A 212 7.95 -3.38 8.69
CA GLN A 212 8.84 -3.91 7.65
C GLN A 212 8.74 -5.43 7.53
N HIS A 213 8.72 -6.15 8.66
CA HIS A 213 8.55 -7.60 8.66
C HIS A 213 7.20 -8.03 8.06
N ILE A 214 6.10 -7.34 8.42
CA ILE A 214 4.77 -7.57 7.84
C ILE A 214 4.80 -7.33 6.33
N PHE A 215 5.39 -6.22 5.87
CA PHE A 215 5.53 -5.96 4.45
C PHE A 215 6.30 -7.07 3.73
N ASP A 216 7.43 -7.51 4.28
CA ASP A 216 8.27 -8.55 3.68
C ASP A 216 7.57 -9.91 3.61
N GLN A 217 6.71 -10.25 4.59
CA GLN A 217 5.89 -11.46 4.55
C GLN A 217 4.93 -11.45 3.34
N TYR A 218 4.27 -10.32 3.09
CA TYR A 218 3.39 -10.17 1.93
C TYR A 218 4.18 -10.12 0.63
N TRP A 219 5.25 -9.32 0.59
CA TRP A 219 6.10 -9.14 -0.58
C TRP A 219 6.69 -10.44 -1.13
N ASN A 220 7.11 -11.33 -0.24
CA ASN A 220 7.74 -12.60 -0.58
C ASN A 220 6.75 -13.77 -0.63
N SER A 221 5.44 -13.53 -0.52
CA SER A 221 4.46 -14.61 -0.54
C SER A 221 4.29 -15.21 -1.93
N GLU A 222 3.88 -16.48 -1.98
CA GLU A 222 3.71 -17.26 -3.22
C GLU A 222 2.60 -16.72 -4.12
N VAL A 223 1.69 -15.91 -3.57
CA VAL A 223 0.56 -15.32 -4.31
C VAL A 223 0.89 -13.96 -4.92
N VAL A 224 2.15 -13.54 -4.84
CA VAL A 224 2.64 -12.26 -5.35
C VAL A 224 3.46 -12.45 -6.61
N TYR A 225 3.17 -11.64 -7.63
CA TYR A 225 3.78 -11.72 -8.95
C TYR A 225 4.35 -10.35 -9.35
N PRO A 226 5.53 -10.31 -9.99
CA PRO A 226 6.00 -9.09 -10.65
C PRO A 226 4.95 -8.63 -11.67
N VAL A 227 4.70 -7.33 -11.72
CA VAL A 227 3.74 -6.78 -12.69
C VAL A 227 4.11 -7.14 -14.13
N GLN A 228 5.40 -7.25 -14.44
CA GLN A 228 5.90 -7.66 -15.76
C GLN A 228 5.50 -9.08 -16.17
N ALA A 229 5.25 -9.96 -15.20
CA ALA A 229 4.81 -11.33 -15.49
C ALA A 229 3.31 -11.41 -15.80
N ILE A 230 2.54 -10.41 -15.39
CA ILE A 230 1.07 -10.37 -15.48
C ILE A 230 0.60 -9.39 -16.56
N VAL A 231 1.22 -8.23 -16.64
CA VAL A 231 0.87 -7.16 -17.58
C VAL A 231 1.91 -7.13 -18.68
N ALA A 232 1.52 -7.58 -19.87
CA ALA A 232 2.38 -7.53 -21.04
C ALA A 232 2.68 -6.07 -21.43
N ALA A 233 3.91 -5.81 -21.90
CA ALA A 233 4.25 -4.51 -22.45
C ALA A 233 3.46 -4.31 -23.77
N ALA A 234 2.57 -3.34 -23.81
CA ALA A 234 1.80 -3.02 -25.00
C ALA A 234 2.59 -2.17 -26.02
N VAL A 235 3.59 -1.45 -25.53
CA VAL A 235 4.44 -0.54 -26.31
C VAL A 235 5.89 -0.59 -25.79
N PRO A 236 6.89 -0.11 -26.55
CA PRO A 236 8.25 0.01 -26.05
C PRO A 236 8.34 0.87 -24.78
N ALA A 237 9.29 0.56 -23.90
CA ALA A 237 9.45 1.20 -22.58
C ALA A 237 9.51 2.74 -22.65
N ALA A 238 10.24 3.30 -23.63
CA ALA A 238 10.32 4.74 -23.82
C ALA A 238 8.96 5.39 -24.14
N GLN A 239 8.12 4.71 -24.94
CA GLN A 239 6.77 5.19 -25.24
C GLN A 239 5.84 5.03 -24.03
N ALA A 240 5.94 3.93 -23.28
CA ALA A 240 5.18 3.72 -22.06
C ALA A 240 5.51 4.80 -21.02
N MET A 241 6.79 5.19 -20.91
CA MET A 241 7.21 6.25 -20.00
C MET A 241 6.75 7.63 -20.46
N ALA A 242 6.78 7.92 -21.77
CA ALA A 242 6.23 9.18 -22.30
C ALA A 242 4.73 9.31 -22.00
N GLU A 243 3.98 8.23 -22.09
CA GLU A 243 2.56 8.21 -21.72
C GLU A 243 2.35 8.34 -20.20
N PHE A 244 3.18 7.69 -19.39
CA PHE A 244 3.19 7.88 -17.93
C PHE A 244 3.40 9.36 -17.57
N GLU A 245 4.37 10.04 -18.19
CA GLU A 245 4.64 11.46 -17.98
C GLU A 245 3.45 12.34 -18.39
N ARG A 246 2.81 12.00 -19.49
CA ARG A 246 1.63 12.73 -20.00
C ARG A 246 0.43 12.58 -19.05
N LEU A 247 0.24 11.41 -18.46
CA LEU A 247 -0.88 11.11 -17.55
C LEU A 247 -0.64 11.63 -16.13
N SER A 248 0.61 11.84 -15.75
CA SER A 248 0.99 12.29 -14.40
C SER A 248 1.76 13.63 -14.45
N PRO A 249 1.13 14.74 -14.90
CA PRO A 249 1.81 16.03 -15.00
C PRO A 249 2.24 16.56 -13.63
N VAL A 250 3.28 17.40 -13.65
CA VAL A 250 3.87 18.02 -12.42
C VAL A 250 2.91 18.97 -11.72
N GLU A 251 1.94 19.51 -12.47
CA GLU A 251 1.10 20.65 -12.08
C GLU A 251 -0.06 20.31 -11.13
N HIS A 252 -0.17 19.06 -10.66
CA HIS A 252 -1.11 18.77 -9.59
C HIS A 252 -0.51 19.28 -8.28
N ALA A 253 -0.81 20.52 -7.97
CA ALA A 253 -0.50 21.08 -6.66
C ALA A 253 -1.16 20.21 -5.58
N PRO A 254 -0.45 19.89 -4.50
CA PRO A 254 -1.10 19.25 -3.36
C PRO A 254 -2.28 20.13 -2.90
N PRO A 255 -3.34 19.53 -2.34
CA PRO A 255 -4.49 20.29 -1.87
C PRO A 255 -4.04 21.36 -0.89
N GLU A 256 -4.73 22.51 -0.89
CA GLU A 256 -4.50 23.54 0.10
C GLU A 256 -4.76 22.98 1.49
N LEU A 257 -3.78 23.10 2.38
CA LEU A 257 -3.84 22.56 3.71
C LEU A 257 -4.40 23.60 4.68
N PRO A 258 -5.37 23.26 5.52
CA PRO A 258 -5.76 24.14 6.62
C PRO A 258 -4.56 24.33 7.57
N PRO A 259 -4.49 25.46 8.32
CA PRO A 259 -3.33 25.74 9.17
C PRO A 259 -3.16 24.72 10.32
N VAL A 260 -4.26 24.15 10.82
CA VAL A 260 -4.26 23.10 11.84
C VAL A 260 -5.40 22.11 11.60
N ASP A 261 -5.19 20.87 12.01
CA ASP A 261 -6.22 19.83 12.01
C ASP A 261 -7.13 19.91 13.26
N ALA A 262 -8.11 18.99 13.36
CA ALA A 262 -9.01 18.91 14.50
C ALA A 262 -8.31 18.55 15.84
N LEU A 263 -7.08 18.07 15.80
CA LEU A 263 -6.24 17.76 16.97
C LEU A 263 -5.25 18.89 17.30
N GLY A 264 -5.27 19.98 16.52
CA GLY A 264 -4.40 21.14 16.72
C GLY A 264 -3.00 20.99 16.11
N TYR A 265 -2.77 20.00 15.28
CA TYR A 265 -1.49 19.83 14.56
C TYR A 265 -1.49 20.57 13.23
N GLY A 266 -0.37 21.19 12.86
CA GLY A 266 -0.11 21.68 11.52
C GLY A 266 0.20 20.56 10.51
N PRO A 267 0.47 20.88 9.23
CA PRO A 267 0.92 19.91 8.24
C PRO A 267 2.19 19.17 8.67
N VAL A 268 2.29 17.88 8.32
CA VAL A 268 3.48 17.07 8.64
C VAL A 268 4.74 17.64 7.97
N GLY A 269 4.60 18.24 6.79
CA GLY A 269 5.70 18.88 6.06
C GLY A 269 6.39 19.97 6.89
N GLU A 270 5.62 20.81 7.61
CA GLU A 270 6.17 21.88 8.46
C GLU A 270 7.02 21.33 9.61
N ASP A 271 6.57 20.26 10.26
CA ASP A 271 7.33 19.59 11.32
C ASP A 271 8.63 18.97 10.78
N LEU A 272 8.56 18.33 9.60
CA LEU A 272 9.73 17.77 8.93
C LEU A 272 10.74 18.87 8.55
N ASP A 273 10.28 20.00 8.03
CA ASP A 273 11.13 21.18 7.73
C ASP A 273 11.76 21.78 9.00
N ALA A 274 11.05 21.71 10.11
CA ALA A 274 11.58 22.10 11.41
C ALA A 274 12.57 21.09 12.00
N GLY A 275 12.79 19.96 11.33
CA GLY A 275 13.74 18.92 11.74
C GLY A 275 13.28 18.05 12.91
N ARG A 276 12.00 18.11 13.31
CA ARG A 276 11.44 17.33 14.41
C ARG A 276 9.94 17.18 14.26
N VAL A 277 9.43 15.95 14.47
CA VAL A 277 7.99 15.65 14.44
C VAL A 277 7.46 15.44 15.85
N GLY A 278 6.34 16.12 16.17
CA GLY A 278 5.59 15.92 17.41
C GLY A 278 4.84 14.58 17.38
N LEU A 279 5.24 13.63 18.24
CA LEU A 279 4.66 12.28 18.33
C LEU A 279 4.28 11.95 19.78
N ILE A 280 3.21 11.18 19.94
CA ILE A 280 2.85 10.55 21.22
C ILE A 280 3.54 9.19 21.27
N TRP A 281 4.29 8.93 22.33
CA TRP A 281 5.13 7.74 22.47
C TRP A 281 4.50 6.71 23.41
N ALA A 282 4.42 5.48 22.96
CA ALA A 282 3.85 4.35 23.71
C ALA A 282 4.46 3.02 23.27
N SER A 283 4.27 1.98 24.09
CA SER A 283 4.47 0.60 23.65
C SER A 283 3.39 0.23 22.63
N ALA A 284 3.78 -0.47 21.57
CA ALA A 284 2.85 -0.87 20.53
C ALA A 284 3.23 -2.20 19.89
N ARG A 285 2.25 -2.85 19.29
CA ARG A 285 2.43 -4.06 18.46
C ARG A 285 1.59 -3.94 17.21
N ALA A 286 2.09 -4.50 16.10
CA ALA A 286 1.36 -4.61 14.85
C ALA A 286 0.90 -6.05 14.62
N PHE A 287 -0.29 -6.21 14.07
CA PHE A 287 -0.87 -7.49 13.71
C PHE A 287 -1.31 -7.45 12.24
N THR A 288 -1.18 -8.59 11.57
CA THR A 288 -1.67 -8.78 10.21
C THR A 288 -2.18 -10.19 10.02
N ASP A 289 -3.13 -10.37 9.13
CA ASP A 289 -3.48 -11.69 8.65
C ASP A 289 -2.32 -12.26 7.81
N PRO A 290 -2.03 -13.57 7.89
CA PRO A 290 -1.05 -14.19 7.00
C PRO A 290 -1.46 -14.08 5.53
N PRO A 291 -0.52 -13.80 4.59
CA PRO A 291 -0.83 -13.62 3.18
C PRO A 291 -1.38 -14.89 2.50
N ASN A 292 -1.15 -16.08 3.07
CA ASN A 292 -1.59 -17.39 2.57
C ASN A 292 -2.61 -18.07 3.49
N LYS A 293 -3.34 -17.29 4.30
CA LYS A 293 -4.25 -17.76 5.35
C LYS A 293 -5.24 -18.84 4.92
N ARG A 294 -5.70 -18.82 3.66
CA ARG A 294 -6.73 -19.75 3.17
C ARG A 294 -6.20 -20.98 2.44
N ASP A 295 -4.99 -20.92 1.89
CA ASP A 295 -4.51 -21.94 0.98
C ASP A 295 -3.67 -23.04 1.66
N LYS A 296 -3.05 -22.71 2.80
CA LYS A 296 -2.10 -23.61 3.50
C LYS A 296 -2.39 -23.82 4.99
N MET A 297 -3.46 -23.22 5.51
CA MET A 297 -3.80 -23.27 6.92
C MET A 297 -5.14 -23.98 7.13
N SER A 298 -5.24 -24.77 8.20
CA SER A 298 -6.53 -25.25 8.66
C SER A 298 -7.42 -24.06 9.11
N PRO A 299 -8.75 -24.21 9.13
CA PRO A 299 -9.64 -23.17 9.64
C PRO A 299 -9.33 -22.73 11.07
N GLU A 300 -8.80 -23.64 11.88
CA GLU A 300 -8.42 -23.39 13.28
C GLU A 300 -7.14 -22.54 13.35
N GLU A 301 -6.08 -22.93 12.65
CA GLU A 301 -4.85 -22.14 12.53
C GLU A 301 -5.13 -20.73 11.96
N ALA A 302 -5.97 -20.64 10.93
CA ALA A 302 -6.36 -19.36 10.32
C ALA A 302 -7.10 -18.44 11.32
N ARG A 303 -7.91 -19.00 12.23
CA ARG A 303 -8.56 -18.25 13.31
C ARG A 303 -7.56 -17.80 14.36
N GLU A 304 -6.65 -18.68 14.77
CA GLU A 304 -5.64 -18.42 15.79
C GLU A 304 -4.67 -17.31 15.38
N MET A 305 -4.31 -17.23 14.09
CA MET A 305 -3.41 -16.21 13.53
C MET A 305 -4.13 -14.99 12.97
N SER A 306 -5.44 -14.85 13.21
CA SER A 306 -6.21 -13.74 12.62
C SER A 306 -6.14 -12.45 13.43
N VAL A 307 -6.08 -11.31 12.75
CA VAL A 307 -6.29 -9.98 13.36
C VAL A 307 -7.62 -9.94 14.14
N SER A 308 -8.65 -10.61 13.65
CA SER A 308 -9.95 -10.71 14.35
C SER A 308 -9.85 -11.36 15.73
N LYS A 309 -8.93 -12.31 15.95
CA LYS A 309 -8.67 -12.87 17.28
C LYS A 309 -8.08 -11.80 18.21
N GLU A 310 -7.07 -11.11 17.76
CA GLU A 310 -6.43 -10.05 18.55
C GLU A 310 -7.42 -8.93 18.93
N VAL A 311 -8.24 -8.50 17.96
CA VAL A 311 -9.30 -7.51 18.22
C VAL A 311 -10.30 -8.01 19.25
N ARG A 312 -10.78 -9.27 19.14
CA ARG A 312 -11.69 -9.85 20.15
C ARG A 312 -11.05 -9.92 21.53
N MET A 313 -9.76 -10.30 21.62
CA MET A 313 -9.06 -10.33 22.91
C MET A 313 -9.02 -8.96 23.56
N GLN A 314 -8.79 -7.88 22.78
CA GLN A 314 -8.83 -6.51 23.29
C GLN A 314 -10.25 -6.11 23.74
N ILE A 315 -11.28 -6.48 22.98
CA ILE A 315 -12.68 -6.26 23.36
C ILE A 315 -13.01 -6.93 24.68
N TRP A 316 -12.59 -8.20 24.87
CA TRP A 316 -12.86 -8.95 26.11
C TRP A 316 -12.03 -8.48 27.29
N ALA A 317 -10.89 -7.85 27.05
CA ALA A 317 -10.03 -7.30 28.10
C ALA A 317 -10.49 -5.91 28.59
N ALA A 318 -11.48 -5.30 27.96
CA ALA A 318 -11.98 -4.00 28.38
C ALA A 318 -12.77 -4.12 29.69
N GLU A 319 -12.35 -3.35 30.72
CA GLU A 319 -12.95 -3.41 32.08
C GLU A 319 -13.92 -2.26 32.36
N HIS A 320 -13.79 -1.12 31.66
CA HIS A 320 -14.56 0.08 31.97
C HIS A 320 -15.32 0.62 30.79
N GLU A 321 -14.68 0.80 29.66
CA GLU A 321 -15.28 1.42 28.48
C GLU A 321 -14.70 0.81 27.20
N LEU A 322 -15.57 0.65 26.19
CA LEU A 322 -15.21 0.24 24.86
C LEU A 322 -15.91 1.13 23.84
N VAL A 323 -15.13 1.85 23.04
CA VAL A 323 -15.65 2.68 21.95
C VAL A 323 -15.14 2.10 20.62
N ILE A 324 -16.06 1.73 19.72
CA ILE A 324 -15.75 1.18 18.40
C ILE A 324 -16.40 2.07 17.35
N THR A 325 -15.57 2.57 16.43
CA THR A 325 -16.05 3.30 15.25
C THR A 325 -15.72 2.48 14.00
N SER A 326 -16.74 2.01 13.31
CA SER A 326 -16.59 1.23 12.07
C SER A 326 -17.80 1.42 11.18
N PRO A 327 -17.62 1.62 9.85
CA PRO A 327 -18.73 1.62 8.90
C PRO A 327 -19.29 0.20 8.67
N TYR A 328 -18.57 -0.84 9.07
CA TYR A 328 -18.90 -2.25 8.83
C TYR A 328 -18.85 -3.04 10.14
N LEU A 329 -19.85 -2.89 11.00
CA LEU A 329 -20.02 -3.78 12.14
C LEU A 329 -20.91 -4.94 11.73
N ILE A 330 -20.33 -6.10 11.46
CA ILE A 330 -21.06 -7.35 11.20
C ILE A 330 -20.92 -8.22 12.46
N PRO A 331 -21.93 -8.30 13.32
CA PRO A 331 -21.89 -9.20 14.45
C PRO A 331 -21.93 -10.66 13.94
N GLY A 332 -20.97 -11.48 14.37
CA GLY A 332 -20.88 -12.90 14.05
C GLY A 332 -21.77 -13.75 14.96
#